data_2f08a43a94fd90347f00a9ca412e32e9
#
_entry.id   2f08a43a94fd90347f00a9ca412e32e9
#
_cell.length_a   1.000
_cell.length_b   1.000
_cell.length_c   1.000
_cell.angle_alpha   90.00
_cell.angle_beta   90.00
_cell.angle_gamma   90.00
#
_symmetry.space_group_name_H-M   'P 1'
#
loop_
_entity.id
_entity.type
_entity.pdbx_description
1 polymer ?
#
loop_
_entity_poly.entity_id
_entity_poly.type
_entity_poly.pdbx_seq_one_letter_code
_entity_poly.pdbx_strand_id
1 'polypeptide(L)'
;MITHRRSRRKPTGGLLKPNRKKKKRDLGRDFLPMRIGAEKRKIIRVRGGNNKVVGLGAIWANIADPKSGKVMKTKILTVKENPANPHYVRMNVITKGTIIETEAGLAKVTSRPGQHCVVNAVLIQHD
;
A
#
# COMPACT_ATOMS: atom_id res chain seq x y z
N MET A 1 1.93 8.34 21.36
CA MET A 1 1.56 7.05 20.77
C MET A 1 0.27 7.21 19.98
N ILE A 2 0.29 6.94 18.69
CA ILE A 2 -0.89 6.95 17.82
C ILE A 2 -1.72 5.71 18.13
N THR A 3 -3.03 5.87 18.29
CA THR A 3 -3.95 4.75 18.54
C THR A 3 -5.18 4.85 17.64
N HIS A 4 -5.60 3.73 17.06
CA HIS A 4 -6.83 3.61 16.28
C HIS A 4 -8.01 3.26 17.20
N ARG A 5 -8.26 4.10 18.18
CA ARG A 5 -9.43 3.99 19.03
C ARG A 5 -10.59 4.77 18.41
N ARG A 6 -11.81 4.42 18.84
CA ARG A 6 -13.00 5.22 18.53
C ARG A 6 -12.83 6.68 18.97
N SER A 7 -13.70 7.55 18.51
CA SER A 7 -13.74 8.97 18.86
C SER A 7 -13.54 9.20 20.37
N ARG A 8 -12.87 10.30 20.71
CA ARG A 8 -12.72 10.76 22.10
C ARG A 8 -13.96 11.52 22.59
N ARG A 9 -14.90 11.80 21.71
CA ARG A 9 -16.14 12.55 22.01
C ARG A 9 -17.34 11.61 22.05
N LYS A 10 -18.22 11.88 23.00
CA LYS A 10 -19.58 11.30 23.06
C LYS A 10 -20.48 11.98 22.01
N PRO A 11 -21.63 11.39 21.64
CA PRO A 11 -22.62 12.06 20.79
C PRO A 11 -23.07 13.42 21.36
N THR A 12 -23.05 13.60 22.69
CA THR A 12 -23.39 14.84 23.39
C THR A 12 -22.29 15.92 23.32
N GLY A 13 -21.14 15.63 22.67
CA GLY A 13 -20.00 16.54 22.58
C GLY A 13 -19.03 16.47 23.77
N GLY A 14 -19.39 15.80 24.86
CA GLY A 14 -18.54 15.60 26.03
C GLY A 14 -17.36 14.67 25.78
N LEU A 15 -16.29 14.79 26.57
CA LEU A 15 -15.12 13.93 26.46
C LEU A 15 -15.37 12.53 27.05
N LEU A 16 -14.95 11.51 26.30
CA LEU A 16 -14.88 10.14 26.80
C LEU A 16 -13.64 9.96 27.67
N LYS A 17 -13.84 9.67 28.95
CA LYS A 17 -12.74 9.25 29.82
C LYS A 17 -12.33 7.82 29.49
N PRO A 18 -11.04 7.54 29.24
CA PRO A 18 -10.58 6.17 29.04
C PRO A 18 -10.59 5.43 30.37
N ASN A 19 -11.17 4.23 30.40
CA ASN A 19 -11.21 3.35 31.58
C ASN A 19 -9.91 2.59 31.84
N ARG A 20 -8.94 2.64 30.90
CA ARG A 20 -7.64 1.98 30.99
C ARG A 20 -6.56 2.75 30.22
N LYS A 21 -5.30 2.53 30.58
CA LYS A 21 -4.12 3.04 29.85
C LYS A 21 -4.03 2.45 28.44
N LYS A 22 -3.31 3.12 27.53
CA LYS A 22 -3.02 2.64 26.18
C LYS A 22 -2.18 1.37 26.25
N LYS A 23 -2.58 0.34 25.52
CA LYS A 23 -1.84 -0.94 25.43
C LYS A 23 -1.19 -1.07 24.04
N LYS A 24 -0.13 -1.89 23.92
CA LYS A 24 0.58 -2.13 22.65
C LYS A 24 -0.34 -2.64 21.54
N ARG A 25 -1.39 -3.39 21.88
CA ARG A 25 -2.40 -3.87 20.92
C ARG A 25 -3.25 -2.75 20.29
N ASP A 26 -3.35 -1.60 20.95
CA ASP A 26 -4.10 -0.44 20.46
C ASP A 26 -3.22 0.50 19.60
N LEU A 27 -1.96 0.11 19.35
CA LEU A 27 -1.00 0.92 18.61
C LEU A 27 -1.44 1.09 17.15
N GLY A 28 -1.63 2.35 16.77
CA GLY A 28 -1.77 2.77 15.39
C GLY A 28 -0.42 3.15 14.79
N ARG A 29 -0.37 3.25 13.47
CA ARG A 29 0.82 3.65 12.73
C ARG A 29 0.44 4.63 11.63
N ASP A 30 1.39 5.50 11.28
CA ASP A 30 1.26 6.35 10.11
C ASP A 30 1.31 5.52 8.83
N PHE A 31 0.67 6.05 7.79
CA PHE A 31 0.75 5.47 6.47
C PHE A 31 2.19 5.56 5.94
N LEU A 32 2.73 4.41 5.53
CA LEU A 32 4.04 4.30 4.91
C LEU A 32 3.83 4.08 3.40
N PRO A 33 4.01 5.12 2.57
CA PRO A 33 3.82 4.99 1.13
C PRO A 33 4.93 4.14 0.51
N MET A 34 4.57 3.20 -0.35
CA MET A 34 5.50 2.54 -1.23
C MET A 34 5.73 3.40 -2.48
N ARG A 35 6.98 3.72 -2.77
CA ARG A 35 7.38 4.55 -3.90
C ARG A 35 8.19 3.77 -4.93
N ILE A 36 8.24 4.28 -6.15
CA ILE A 36 9.17 3.77 -7.16
C ILE A 36 10.59 4.16 -6.73
N GLY A 37 11.50 3.19 -6.73
CA GLY A 37 12.90 3.39 -6.37
C GLY A 37 13.52 2.14 -5.79
N ALA A 38 14.73 2.26 -5.23
CA ALA A 38 15.47 1.15 -4.66
C ALA A 38 14.60 0.27 -3.74
N GLU A 39 14.75 -1.04 -3.86
CA GLU A 39 14.00 -1.98 -3.03
C GLU A 39 14.26 -1.72 -1.54
N LYS A 40 13.21 -1.36 -0.84
CA LYS A 40 13.27 -1.10 0.59
C LYS A 40 12.09 -1.78 1.29
N ARG A 41 12.39 -2.53 2.33
CA ARG A 41 11.42 -3.31 3.11
C ARG A 41 11.50 -2.91 4.58
N LYS A 42 10.37 -3.02 5.28
CA LYS A 42 10.30 -2.81 6.73
C LYS A 42 9.54 -3.95 7.38
N ILE A 43 10.16 -4.57 8.38
CA ILE A 43 9.51 -5.57 9.21
C ILE A 43 8.74 -4.84 10.31
N ILE A 44 7.47 -5.19 10.47
CA ILE A 44 6.56 -4.59 11.44
C ILE A 44 6.04 -5.70 12.35
N ARG A 45 6.22 -5.52 13.65
CA ARG A 45 5.60 -6.39 14.64
C ARG A 45 4.09 -6.16 14.66
N VAL A 46 3.31 -7.21 14.59
CA VAL A 46 1.84 -7.20 14.61
C VAL A 46 1.31 -7.93 15.84
N ARG A 47 -0.03 -8.06 15.93
CA ARG A 47 -0.71 -8.72 17.06
C ARG A 47 -0.22 -10.17 17.22
N GLY A 48 -0.15 -10.64 18.47
CA GLY A 48 0.30 -11.99 18.80
C GLY A 48 1.82 -12.21 18.68
N GLY A 49 2.63 -11.14 18.55
CA GLY A 49 4.07 -11.26 18.36
C GLY A 49 4.49 -11.62 16.94
N ASN A 50 3.54 -11.75 16.00
CA ASN A 50 3.82 -12.04 14.61
C ASN A 50 4.46 -10.84 13.89
N ASN A 51 5.09 -11.11 12.76
CA ASN A 51 5.73 -10.11 11.93
C ASN A 51 5.05 -9.99 10.57
N LYS A 52 5.15 -8.79 9.98
CA LYS A 52 4.66 -8.47 8.66
C LYS A 52 5.71 -7.65 7.93
N VAL A 53 5.97 -7.99 6.68
CA VAL A 53 6.90 -7.26 5.82
C VAL A 53 6.10 -6.31 4.94
N VAL A 54 6.41 -5.02 5.01
CA VAL A 54 5.81 -3.99 4.16
C VAL A 54 6.86 -3.41 3.23
N GLY A 55 6.46 -3.13 1.99
CA GLY A 55 7.31 -2.49 1.01
C GLY A 55 7.29 -0.97 1.17
N LEU A 56 8.45 -0.36 1.07
CA LEU A 56 8.64 1.09 1.04
C LEU A 56 9.16 1.59 -0.31
N GLY A 57 9.82 0.73 -1.07
CA GLY A 57 10.31 1.01 -2.41
C GLY A 57 10.32 -0.25 -3.26
N ALA A 58 10.01 -0.11 -4.56
CA ALA A 58 10.12 -1.17 -5.56
C ALA A 58 10.52 -0.61 -6.92
N ILE A 59 11.33 -1.38 -7.64
CA ILE A 59 11.69 -1.13 -9.04
C ILE A 59 10.91 -2.08 -9.94
N TRP A 60 10.65 -3.30 -9.47
CA TRP A 60 10.08 -4.38 -10.26
C TRP A 60 8.62 -4.65 -9.91
N ALA A 61 7.84 -5.02 -10.92
CA ALA A 61 6.49 -5.54 -10.77
C ALA A 61 6.35 -6.88 -11.49
N ASN A 62 5.56 -7.77 -10.94
CA ASN A 62 5.11 -8.97 -11.61
C ASN A 62 3.82 -8.65 -12.36
N ILE A 63 3.86 -8.75 -13.69
CA ILE A 63 2.73 -8.40 -14.56
C ILE A 63 2.16 -9.68 -15.14
N ALA A 64 0.87 -9.87 -14.94
CA ALA A 64 0.11 -10.92 -15.59
C ALA A 64 -0.54 -10.37 -16.86
N ASP A 65 -0.35 -11.08 -17.96
CA ASP A 65 -1.06 -10.82 -19.21
C ASP A 65 -2.32 -11.70 -19.25
N PRO A 66 -3.52 -11.10 -19.29
CA PRO A 66 -4.76 -11.86 -19.29
C PRO A 66 -5.00 -12.67 -20.59
N LYS A 67 -4.40 -12.27 -21.71
CA LYS A 67 -4.54 -13.00 -22.98
C LYS A 67 -3.68 -14.25 -23.04
N SER A 68 -2.40 -14.10 -22.73
CA SER A 68 -1.45 -15.22 -22.80
C SER A 68 -1.43 -16.08 -21.54
N GLY A 69 -2.00 -15.59 -20.41
CA GLY A 69 -1.92 -16.24 -19.10
C GLY A 69 -0.51 -16.27 -18.50
N LYS A 70 0.46 -15.63 -19.15
CA LYS A 70 1.86 -15.59 -18.68
C LYS A 70 2.08 -14.47 -17.68
N VAL A 71 3.00 -14.70 -16.74
CA VAL A 71 3.45 -13.68 -15.79
C VAL A 71 4.90 -13.36 -16.09
N MET A 72 5.18 -12.05 -16.19
CA MET A 72 6.53 -11.54 -16.44
C MET A 72 6.95 -10.53 -15.38
N LYS A 73 8.22 -10.52 -15.03
CA LYS A 73 8.81 -9.50 -14.15
C LYS A 73 9.33 -8.36 -15.02
N THR A 74 8.80 -7.16 -14.81
CA THR A 74 9.12 -5.96 -15.59
C THR A 74 9.47 -4.80 -14.70
N LYS A 75 10.20 -3.82 -15.23
CA LYS A 75 10.56 -2.61 -14.52
C LYS A 75 9.41 -1.60 -14.54
N ILE A 76 9.18 -0.96 -13.40
CA ILE A 76 8.20 0.12 -13.26
C ILE A 76 8.87 1.42 -13.68
N LEU A 77 8.25 2.16 -14.59
CA LEU A 77 8.74 3.46 -15.08
C LEU A 77 8.13 4.61 -14.29
N THR A 78 6.82 4.75 -14.35
CA THR A 78 6.08 5.83 -13.67
C THR A 78 4.71 5.37 -13.16
N VAL A 79 4.09 6.20 -12.32
CA VAL A 79 2.67 6.09 -11.96
C VAL A 79 1.88 7.04 -12.84
N LYS A 80 0.89 6.54 -13.59
CA LYS A 80 0.02 7.35 -14.46
C LYS A 80 -1.22 7.84 -13.72
N GLU A 81 -1.85 6.96 -12.97
CA GLU A 81 -3.09 7.27 -12.26
C GLU A 81 -3.15 6.54 -10.92
N ASN A 82 -3.72 7.21 -9.91
CA ASN A 82 -3.96 6.58 -8.61
C ASN A 82 -5.35 6.97 -8.08
N PRO A 83 -6.30 6.02 -8.06
CA PRO A 83 -7.67 6.29 -7.61
C PRO A 83 -7.79 6.59 -6.11
N ALA A 84 -6.77 6.22 -5.32
CA ALA A 84 -6.78 6.49 -3.88
C ALA A 84 -6.55 7.97 -3.56
N ASN A 85 -5.64 8.63 -4.29
CA ASN A 85 -5.35 10.05 -4.13
C ASN A 85 -4.59 10.59 -5.35
N PRO A 86 -5.06 11.66 -6.00
CA PRO A 86 -4.38 12.28 -7.15
C PRO A 86 -2.94 12.74 -6.84
N HIS A 87 -2.67 13.18 -5.61
CA HIS A 87 -1.34 13.60 -5.19
C HIS A 87 -0.30 12.47 -5.21
N TYR A 88 -0.75 11.22 -5.11
CA TYR A 88 0.14 10.05 -5.14
C TYR A 88 0.79 9.83 -6.51
N VAL A 89 0.17 10.30 -7.59
CA VAL A 89 0.76 10.24 -8.93
C VAL A 89 2.07 11.02 -8.96
N ARG A 90 2.04 12.29 -8.51
CA ARG A 90 3.23 13.16 -8.45
C ARG A 90 4.31 12.63 -7.51
N MET A 91 3.93 11.91 -6.47
CA MET A 91 4.84 11.31 -5.50
C MET A 91 5.33 9.91 -5.91
N ASN A 92 4.90 9.38 -7.05
CA ASN A 92 5.16 8.01 -7.51
C ASN A 92 4.83 6.94 -6.46
N VAL A 93 3.69 7.11 -5.77
CA VAL A 93 3.22 6.18 -4.75
C VAL A 93 2.37 5.09 -5.38
N ILE A 94 2.70 3.85 -5.07
CA ILE A 94 2.01 2.66 -5.56
C ILE A 94 1.07 2.14 -4.49
N THR A 95 -0.23 2.07 -4.83
CA THR A 95 -1.28 1.48 -4.00
C THR A 95 -2.08 0.47 -4.80
N LYS A 96 -2.97 -0.28 -4.14
CA LYS A 96 -3.89 -1.16 -4.89
C LYS A 96 -4.79 -0.34 -5.81
N GLY A 97 -4.90 -0.76 -7.07
CA GLY A 97 -5.69 -0.08 -8.10
C GLY A 97 -4.95 1.00 -8.88
N THR A 98 -3.72 1.33 -8.50
CA THR A 98 -2.87 2.28 -9.24
C THR A 98 -2.59 1.77 -10.65
N ILE A 99 -2.65 2.67 -11.62
CA ILE A 99 -2.23 2.40 -13.00
C ILE A 99 -0.77 2.83 -13.12
N ILE A 100 0.09 1.86 -13.38
CA ILE A 100 1.53 2.04 -13.56
C ILE A 100 1.92 1.84 -15.01
N GLU A 101 2.91 2.58 -15.46
CA GLU A 101 3.58 2.38 -16.72
C GLU A 101 4.81 1.51 -16.51
N THR A 102 4.95 0.49 -17.29
CA THR A 102 6.05 -0.47 -17.22
C THR A 102 6.63 -0.71 -18.62
N GLU A 103 7.77 -1.37 -18.70
CA GLU A 103 8.38 -1.75 -19.98
C GLU A 103 7.46 -2.63 -20.84
N ALA A 104 6.52 -3.35 -20.23
CA ALA A 104 5.53 -4.18 -20.93
C ALA A 104 4.24 -3.44 -21.31
N GLY A 105 4.07 -2.18 -20.89
CA GLY A 105 2.87 -1.38 -21.12
C GLY A 105 2.19 -0.91 -19.83
N LEU A 106 0.95 -0.43 -19.96
CA LEU A 106 0.14 0.02 -18.82
C LEU A 106 -0.43 -1.19 -18.06
N ALA A 107 -0.31 -1.15 -16.73
CA ALA A 107 -0.79 -2.21 -15.87
C ALA A 107 -1.48 -1.68 -14.62
N LYS A 108 -2.55 -2.36 -14.19
CA LYS A 108 -3.29 -2.05 -12.97
C LYS A 108 -2.80 -2.91 -11.81
N VAL A 109 -2.36 -2.27 -10.74
CA VAL A 109 -1.88 -2.96 -9.53
C VAL A 109 -3.03 -3.65 -8.81
N THR A 110 -2.89 -4.95 -8.56
CA THR A 110 -3.88 -5.78 -7.88
C THR A 110 -3.49 -6.12 -6.44
N SER A 111 -2.19 -6.12 -6.13
CA SER A 111 -1.67 -6.37 -4.78
C SER A 111 -1.78 -5.14 -3.88
N ARG A 112 -1.49 -5.34 -2.60
CA ARG A 112 -1.37 -4.28 -1.60
C ARG A 112 0.09 -4.16 -1.16
N PRO A 113 0.94 -3.37 -1.84
CA PRO A 113 2.37 -3.32 -1.58
C PRO A 113 2.73 -2.94 -0.13
N GLY A 114 1.92 -2.06 0.49
CA GLY A 114 2.08 -1.68 1.89
C GLY A 114 1.70 -2.76 2.90
N GLN A 115 1.21 -3.92 2.46
CA GLN A 115 0.83 -5.06 3.30
C GLN A 115 1.65 -6.31 3.00
N HIS A 116 1.98 -6.56 1.73
CA HIS A 116 2.59 -7.81 1.24
C HIS A 116 3.97 -7.61 0.61
N CYS A 117 4.47 -6.39 0.53
CA CYS A 117 5.79 -6.05 -0.01
C CYS A 117 6.04 -6.40 -1.49
N VAL A 118 5.02 -6.82 -2.23
CA VAL A 118 5.14 -7.22 -3.64
C VAL A 118 4.19 -6.40 -4.49
N VAL A 119 4.65 -5.98 -5.68
CA VAL A 119 3.84 -5.31 -6.68
C VAL A 119 3.44 -6.33 -7.73
N ASN A 120 2.19 -6.75 -7.69
CA ASN A 120 1.57 -7.56 -8.73
C ASN A 120 0.56 -6.71 -9.49
N ALA A 121 0.56 -6.81 -10.80
CA ALA A 121 -0.32 -6.04 -11.67
C ALA A 121 -0.82 -6.88 -12.85
N VAL A 122 -1.88 -6.42 -13.48
CA VAL A 122 -2.46 -7.00 -14.68
C VAL A 122 -2.39 -5.97 -15.80
N LEU A 123 -1.94 -6.37 -16.99
CA LEU A 123 -1.89 -5.51 -18.15
C LEU A 123 -3.29 -4.98 -18.47
N ILE A 124 -3.38 -3.67 -18.71
CA ILE A 124 -4.56 -3.02 -19.25
C ILE A 124 -4.43 -3.10 -20.77
N GLN A 125 -5.39 -3.77 -21.39
CA GLN A 125 -5.49 -3.81 -22.84
C GLN A 125 -6.27 -2.57 -23.26
N HIS A 126 -5.70 -1.78 -24.15
CA HIS A 126 -6.46 -0.85 -24.93
C HIS A 126 -7.05 -1.66 -26.11
N ASP A 127 -8.35 -1.77 -26.16
CA ASP A 127 -9.07 -2.20 -27.34
C ASP A 127 -8.91 -1.14 -28.43
#